data_3bda2f8d68b9fc1e66548a82c50edecb
#
_entry.id   3bda2f8d68b9fc1e66548a82c50edecb
#
_cell.length_a   1.000
_cell.length_b   1.000
_cell.length_c   1.000
_cell.angle_alpha   90.00
_cell.angle_beta   90.00
_cell.angle_gamma   90.00
#
_symmetry.space_group_name_H-M   'P 1'
#
loop_
_entity.id
_entity.type
_entity.pdbx_description
1 polymer ?
#
loop_
_entity_poly.entity_id
_entity_poly.type
_entity_poly.pdbx_seq_one_letter_code
_entity_poly.pdbx_strand_id
1 'polypeptide(L)'
;GIVKIASKMGISTIQSYQSSQIFEAVGISKEVIDKYFTGTVSRVGGIGIEDIQADVEAQHNAAFDPLGLDINMELADGGAHKFRSGKEEHLFNPQTIHLFQKACWTNDYGAFKQFTSTVDNMGTDGVHLRSLLDFNYAPDGGIPLEEVEPVSSIVKRFKGAAMSYGALSSEAHETIAIALNRLGGRSNTGEGGEPEERYHSESNSKIKQVASARFGVTSKYLVSAEEIQIKLAQGAKPGEGGNLPGAKVYPWIAKTRHSTTGVGLISPPPHHDIYSIEDLAELIYDLKNANRHANINVKLVSEAGVGTIAAGVAKGGAQVILVSGYDGGTGAAPRTSIKNAGLPWELGIAETHQTLILN
;
A
#
# COMPACT_ATOMS: atom_id res chain seq x y z
N GLY A 1 -1.08 -10.37 19.42
CA GLY A 1 -0.01 -9.99 18.51
C GLY A 1 0.40 -11.13 17.58
N ILE A 2 1.18 -12.14 18.06
CA ILE A 2 1.83 -13.19 17.24
C ILE A 2 0.88 -13.89 16.27
N VAL A 3 -0.26 -14.40 16.75
CA VAL A 3 -1.24 -15.11 15.90
C VAL A 3 -1.73 -14.22 14.74
N LYS A 4 -1.96 -12.94 15.02
CA LYS A 4 -2.43 -12.00 13.98
C LYS A 4 -1.33 -11.66 12.96
N ILE A 5 -0.09 -11.55 13.40
CA ILE A 5 1.05 -11.34 12.51
C ILE A 5 1.27 -12.58 11.64
N ALA A 6 1.28 -13.78 12.24
CA ALA A 6 1.38 -15.03 11.50
C ALA A 6 0.28 -15.15 10.43
N SER A 7 -0.97 -14.83 10.76
CA SER A 7 -2.09 -14.79 9.81
C SER A 7 -1.82 -13.81 8.65
N LYS A 8 -1.35 -12.60 8.94
CA LYS A 8 -1.03 -11.60 7.89
C LYS A 8 0.13 -12.01 6.99
N MET A 9 1.03 -12.83 7.51
CA MET A 9 2.16 -13.41 6.75
C MET A 9 1.82 -14.72 6.04
N GLY A 10 0.62 -15.25 6.24
CA GLY A 10 0.18 -16.51 5.64
C GLY A 10 0.74 -17.76 6.32
N ILE A 11 1.12 -17.67 7.60
CA ILE A 11 1.70 -18.78 8.37
C ILE A 11 0.65 -19.39 9.27
N SER A 12 0.49 -20.71 9.21
CA SER A 12 -0.56 -21.45 9.92
C SER A 12 -0.10 -22.13 11.20
N THR A 13 1.20 -22.31 11.41
CA THR A 13 1.74 -23.00 12.61
C THR A 13 2.87 -22.20 13.27
N ILE A 14 3.02 -22.33 14.59
CA ILE A 14 4.12 -21.68 15.33
C ILE A 14 5.49 -22.24 14.90
N GLN A 15 5.57 -23.50 14.58
CA GLN A 15 6.80 -24.13 14.10
C GLN A 15 7.27 -23.49 12.77
N SER A 16 6.35 -23.20 11.87
CA SER A 16 6.67 -22.53 10.61
C SER A 16 6.98 -21.03 10.80
N TYR A 17 6.59 -20.44 11.94
CA TYR A 17 6.91 -19.07 12.27
C TYR A 17 8.33 -18.94 12.85
N GLN A 18 8.75 -19.92 13.65
CA GLN A 18 10.06 -19.93 14.31
C GLN A 18 11.18 -20.13 13.26
N SER A 19 12.19 -19.27 13.30
CA SER A 19 13.37 -19.35 12.41
C SER A 19 13.03 -19.31 10.91
N SER A 20 11.89 -18.79 10.52
CA SER A 20 11.38 -18.82 9.14
C SER A 20 12.04 -17.79 8.21
N GLN A 21 12.83 -16.85 8.73
CA GLN A 21 13.48 -15.77 7.97
C GLN A 21 12.55 -14.97 7.04
N ILE A 22 11.28 -14.84 7.45
CA ILE A 22 10.25 -14.09 6.72
C ILE A 22 10.25 -12.60 7.05
N PHE A 23 11.07 -12.18 8.01
CA PHE A 23 11.20 -10.80 8.43
C PHE A 23 12.42 -10.16 7.77
N GLU A 24 12.30 -8.87 7.50
CA GLU A 24 13.39 -8.02 7.07
C GLU A 24 13.65 -6.97 8.15
N ALA A 25 14.92 -6.75 8.48
CA ALA A 25 15.31 -5.69 9.40
C ALA A 25 15.38 -4.35 8.66
N VAL A 26 14.71 -3.35 9.20
CA VAL A 26 14.73 -1.97 8.68
C VAL A 26 15.14 -1.05 9.82
N GLY A 27 16.24 -0.30 9.65
CA GLY A 27 16.71 0.65 10.64
C GLY A 27 17.52 0.06 11.80
N ILE A 28 18.06 -1.16 11.65
CA ILE A 28 18.99 -1.79 12.59
C ILE A 28 20.35 -1.96 11.93
N SER A 29 21.44 -1.64 12.65
CA SER A 29 22.79 -1.72 12.11
C SER A 29 23.15 -3.13 11.67
N LYS A 30 23.98 -3.21 10.61
CA LYS A 30 24.44 -4.49 10.07
C LYS A 30 25.21 -5.32 11.11
N GLU A 31 25.97 -4.68 11.99
CA GLU A 31 26.72 -5.36 13.07
C GLU A 31 25.79 -6.11 14.02
N VAL A 32 24.66 -5.51 14.40
CA VAL A 32 23.66 -6.16 15.25
C VAL A 32 23.02 -7.33 14.51
N ILE A 33 22.69 -7.14 13.24
CA ILE A 33 22.05 -8.20 12.43
C ILE A 33 23.00 -9.38 12.22
N ASP A 34 24.24 -9.13 11.80
CA ASP A 34 25.23 -10.19 11.53
C ASP A 34 25.54 -11.02 12.79
N LYS A 35 25.54 -10.37 13.98
CA LYS A 35 25.86 -11.03 15.25
C LYS A 35 24.68 -11.79 15.87
N TYR A 36 23.46 -11.24 15.83
CA TYR A 36 22.33 -11.76 16.59
C TYR A 36 21.22 -12.32 15.72
N PHE A 37 21.13 -11.94 14.45
CA PHE A 37 20.08 -12.31 13.51
C PHE A 37 20.67 -12.80 12.19
N THR A 38 21.69 -13.62 12.23
CA THR A 38 22.43 -14.11 11.08
C THR A 38 21.49 -14.66 10.00
N GLY A 39 21.64 -14.17 8.75
CA GLY A 39 20.82 -14.56 7.62
C GLY A 39 19.54 -13.73 7.45
N THR A 40 19.20 -12.84 8.39
CA THR A 40 18.09 -11.90 8.22
C THR A 40 18.47 -10.82 7.21
N VAL A 41 17.60 -10.58 6.23
CA VAL A 41 17.81 -9.52 5.23
C VAL A 41 17.76 -8.15 5.90
N SER A 42 18.74 -7.30 5.62
CA SER A 42 18.80 -5.92 6.07
C SER A 42 19.35 -5.05 4.94
N ARG A 43 18.49 -4.21 4.36
CA ARG A 43 18.85 -3.30 3.26
C ARG A 43 19.04 -1.86 3.73
N VAL A 44 18.54 -1.54 4.92
CA VAL A 44 18.64 -0.21 5.55
C VAL A 44 19.23 -0.40 6.94
N GLY A 45 20.45 0.09 7.16
CA GLY A 45 21.07 0.14 8.47
C GLY A 45 20.41 1.16 9.40
N GLY A 46 20.93 1.31 10.62
CA GLY A 46 20.37 2.25 11.59
C GLY A 46 20.99 2.08 12.96
N ILE A 47 20.14 1.97 13.99
CA ILE A 47 20.50 1.95 15.40
C ILE A 47 21.41 0.77 15.79
N GLY A 48 22.32 1.00 16.73
CA GLY A 48 23.20 0.01 17.33
C GLY A 48 22.60 -0.65 18.58
N ILE A 49 23.41 -1.47 19.22
CA ILE A 49 22.99 -2.18 20.45
C ILE A 49 22.79 -1.22 21.63
N GLU A 50 23.55 -0.13 21.65
CA GLU A 50 23.48 0.89 22.71
C GLU A 50 22.15 1.65 22.64
N ASP A 51 21.66 1.94 21.44
CA ASP A 51 20.35 2.60 21.24
C ASP A 51 19.22 1.67 21.68
N ILE A 52 19.32 0.37 21.33
CA ILE A 52 18.36 -0.67 21.76
C ILE A 52 18.35 -0.79 23.29
N GLN A 53 19.53 -0.75 23.92
CA GLN A 53 19.65 -0.77 25.38
C GLN A 53 18.95 0.46 25.98
N ALA A 54 19.21 1.66 25.45
CA ALA A 54 18.60 2.89 25.96
C ALA A 54 17.06 2.85 25.88
N ASP A 55 16.49 2.33 24.78
CA ASP A 55 15.06 2.14 24.63
C ASP A 55 14.49 1.16 25.65
N VAL A 56 15.16 0.04 25.88
CA VAL A 56 14.75 -0.97 26.89
C VAL A 56 14.80 -0.39 28.30
N GLU A 57 15.88 0.33 28.63
CA GLU A 57 16.03 1.00 29.94
C GLU A 57 14.95 2.06 30.17
N ALA A 58 14.63 2.86 29.14
CA ALA A 58 13.56 3.86 29.22
C ALA A 58 12.19 3.21 29.46
N GLN A 59 11.88 2.12 28.78
CA GLN A 59 10.64 1.36 28.98
C GLN A 59 10.58 0.71 30.37
N HIS A 60 11.69 0.13 30.82
CA HIS A 60 11.80 -0.46 32.15
C HIS A 60 11.58 0.59 33.24
N ASN A 61 12.26 1.73 33.15
CA ASN A 61 12.15 2.80 34.15
C ASN A 61 10.73 3.41 34.18
N ALA A 62 10.07 3.50 33.02
CA ALA A 62 8.67 3.94 32.96
C ALA A 62 7.69 2.93 33.61
N ALA A 63 8.00 1.62 33.50
CA ALA A 63 7.16 0.57 34.09
C ALA A 63 7.39 0.36 35.60
N PHE A 64 8.61 0.53 36.06
CA PHE A 64 9.05 0.32 37.42
C PHE A 64 9.53 1.64 38.05
N ASP A 65 8.63 2.64 38.13
CA ASP A 65 8.96 3.92 38.72
C ASP A 65 9.77 3.79 40.02
N PRO A 66 11.05 4.16 40.04
CA PRO A 66 11.94 3.93 41.20
C PRO A 66 11.54 4.72 42.45
N LEU A 67 10.71 5.75 42.30
CA LEU A 67 10.20 6.55 43.38
C LEU A 67 8.83 6.06 43.89
N GLY A 68 8.17 5.14 43.16
CA GLY A 68 6.86 4.61 43.51
C GLY A 68 5.74 5.65 43.57
N LEU A 69 5.91 6.75 42.85
CA LEU A 69 4.96 7.88 42.85
C LEU A 69 3.87 7.72 41.80
N ASP A 70 4.10 6.96 40.74
CA ASP A 70 3.10 6.66 39.73
C ASP A 70 2.29 5.43 40.16
N ILE A 71 1.07 5.70 40.62
CA ILE A 71 0.11 4.69 41.04
C ILE A 71 -0.88 4.28 39.92
N ASN A 72 -0.69 4.80 38.72
CA ASN A 72 -1.57 4.48 37.60
C ASN A 72 -1.26 3.08 37.06
N MET A 73 -2.17 2.14 37.32
CA MET A 73 -2.08 0.74 36.89
C MET A 73 -2.57 0.51 35.44
N GLU A 74 -3.04 1.55 34.75
CA GLU A 74 -3.54 1.43 33.38
C GLU A 74 -2.39 1.46 32.37
N LEU A 75 -2.47 0.62 31.34
CA LEU A 75 -1.54 0.66 30.23
C LEU A 75 -1.74 1.96 29.44
N ALA A 76 -0.66 2.72 29.26
CA ALA A 76 -0.69 3.92 28.46
C ALA A 76 -1.03 3.60 26.99
N ASP A 77 -1.96 4.40 26.40
CA ASP A 77 -2.19 4.39 24.95
C ASP A 77 -0.98 5.04 24.25
N GLY A 78 -0.21 4.22 23.54
CA GLY A 78 0.98 4.67 22.79
C GLY A 78 0.67 5.55 21.58
N GLY A 79 -0.60 5.75 21.22
CA GLY A 79 -0.99 6.55 20.08
C GLY A 79 -0.93 5.83 18.72
N ALA A 80 -0.58 4.55 18.67
CA ALA A 80 -0.37 3.81 17.41
C ALA A 80 -1.59 3.76 16.48
N HIS A 81 -2.81 3.72 17.01
CA HIS A 81 -4.06 3.62 16.24
C HIS A 81 -4.89 4.89 16.21
N LYS A 82 -4.63 5.82 17.12
CA LYS A 82 -5.25 7.13 17.21
C LYS A 82 -4.20 8.11 17.66
N PHE A 83 -4.13 9.26 17.01
CA PHE A 83 -3.24 10.33 17.42
C PHE A 83 -3.43 10.67 18.91
N ARG A 84 -2.31 10.80 19.62
CA ARG A 84 -2.20 11.26 20.99
C ARG A 84 -1.05 12.25 21.06
N SER A 85 -1.29 13.43 21.59
CA SER A 85 -0.24 14.44 21.78
C SER A 85 0.91 13.90 22.62
N GLY A 86 2.15 14.10 22.15
CA GLY A 86 3.35 13.60 22.83
C GLY A 86 3.56 12.09 22.80
N LYS A 87 2.89 11.39 21.86
CA LYS A 87 3.04 9.94 21.60
C LYS A 87 3.48 9.73 20.15
N GLU A 88 3.22 8.54 19.59
CA GLU A 88 3.59 8.21 18.19
C GLU A 88 3.09 9.26 17.21
N GLU A 89 4.00 9.80 16.39
CA GLU A 89 3.68 10.78 15.36
C GLU A 89 2.94 10.13 14.18
N HIS A 90 2.02 10.89 13.60
CA HIS A 90 1.23 10.46 12.45
C HIS A 90 1.37 11.46 11.31
N LEU A 91 1.52 10.98 10.09
CA LEU A 91 1.47 11.80 8.87
C LEU A 91 0.14 12.58 8.78
N PHE A 92 -0.96 11.89 9.05
CA PHE A 92 -2.30 12.49 9.14
C PHE A 92 -2.66 12.72 10.61
N ASN A 93 -2.18 13.81 11.16
CA ASN A 93 -2.48 14.30 12.49
C ASN A 93 -3.54 15.42 12.44
N PRO A 94 -4.06 15.91 13.58
CA PRO A 94 -5.09 16.96 13.59
C PRO A 94 -4.68 18.24 12.84
N GLN A 95 -3.42 18.62 12.86
CA GLN A 95 -2.93 19.81 12.18
C GLN A 95 -2.91 19.63 10.66
N THR A 96 -2.32 18.55 10.17
CA THR A 96 -2.23 18.28 8.73
C THR A 96 -3.62 18.06 8.12
N ILE A 97 -4.51 17.34 8.81
CA ILE A 97 -5.90 17.15 8.37
C ILE A 97 -6.63 18.50 8.30
N HIS A 98 -6.52 19.34 9.34
CA HIS A 98 -7.18 20.64 9.36
C HIS A 98 -6.70 21.55 8.22
N LEU A 99 -5.39 21.65 8.01
CA LEU A 99 -4.81 22.47 6.93
C LEU A 99 -5.29 22.01 5.57
N PHE A 100 -5.27 20.68 5.33
CA PHE A 100 -5.73 20.13 4.06
C PHE A 100 -7.22 20.35 3.82
N GLN A 101 -8.06 20.08 4.82
CA GLN A 101 -9.51 20.33 4.73
C GLN A 101 -9.81 21.80 4.51
N LYS A 102 -9.17 22.71 5.25
CA LYS A 102 -9.31 24.15 5.05
C LYS A 102 -8.97 24.55 3.63
N ALA A 103 -7.81 24.11 3.12
CA ALA A 103 -7.39 24.39 1.74
C ALA A 103 -8.44 23.95 0.70
N CYS A 104 -9.00 22.75 0.85
CA CYS A 104 -10.01 22.21 -0.06
C CYS A 104 -11.35 22.96 0.04
N TRP A 105 -11.85 23.25 1.26
CA TRP A 105 -13.16 23.86 1.45
C TRP A 105 -13.20 25.34 1.08
N THR A 106 -12.08 26.04 1.28
CA THR A 106 -12.01 27.48 1.00
C THR A 106 -11.28 27.80 -0.30
N ASN A 107 -10.80 26.78 -1.02
CA ASN A 107 -9.93 26.93 -2.19
C ASN A 107 -8.72 27.84 -1.91
N ASP A 108 -8.14 27.71 -0.71
CA ASP A 108 -7.03 28.51 -0.22
C ASP A 108 -5.69 27.83 -0.53
N TYR A 109 -5.02 28.33 -1.57
CA TYR A 109 -3.69 27.82 -1.97
C TYR A 109 -2.63 28.08 -0.89
N GLY A 110 -2.75 29.15 -0.10
CA GLY A 110 -1.84 29.44 1.01
C GLY A 110 -1.94 28.35 2.11
N ALA A 111 -3.16 27.95 2.48
CA ALA A 111 -3.37 26.82 3.40
C ALA A 111 -2.84 25.50 2.82
N PHE A 112 -2.98 25.26 1.51
CA PHE A 112 -2.39 24.09 0.85
C PHE A 112 -0.87 24.08 0.93
N LYS A 113 -0.23 25.25 0.70
CA LYS A 113 1.24 25.37 0.83
C LYS A 113 1.72 25.18 2.28
N GLN A 114 0.94 25.62 3.27
CA GLN A 114 1.23 25.31 4.67
C GLN A 114 1.13 23.81 4.95
N PHE A 115 0.12 23.15 4.42
CA PHE A 115 -0.02 21.69 4.52
C PHE A 115 1.20 20.97 3.92
N THR A 116 1.58 21.28 2.67
CA THR A 116 2.72 20.63 2.01
C THR A 116 4.02 20.87 2.75
N SER A 117 4.29 22.11 3.17
CA SER A 117 5.49 22.44 3.95
C SER A 117 5.53 21.71 5.29
N THR A 118 4.37 21.55 5.97
CA THR A 118 4.31 20.80 7.23
C THR A 118 4.66 19.33 6.99
N VAL A 119 4.08 18.71 5.94
CA VAL A 119 4.34 17.30 5.59
C VAL A 119 5.78 17.07 5.16
N ASP A 120 6.33 17.96 4.32
CA ASP A 120 7.70 17.84 3.81
C ASP A 120 8.75 17.98 4.92
N ASN A 121 8.46 18.76 5.96
CA ASN A 121 9.36 18.97 7.10
C ASN A 121 9.22 17.90 8.22
N MET A 122 8.33 16.92 8.08
CA MET A 122 8.20 15.80 9.04
C MET A 122 9.32 14.76 8.92
N GLY A 123 10.30 14.95 8.03
CA GLY A 123 11.38 14.01 7.78
C GLY A 123 12.22 13.64 9.01
N THR A 124 12.46 14.63 9.88
CA THR A 124 13.23 14.43 11.12
C THR A 124 12.49 13.61 12.17
N ASP A 125 11.16 13.52 12.07
CA ASP A 125 10.32 12.81 13.03
C ASP A 125 10.11 11.34 12.65
N GLY A 126 10.71 10.88 11.53
CA GLY A 126 10.76 9.47 11.14
C GLY A 126 9.42 8.83 10.80
N VAL A 127 8.41 9.62 10.35
CA VAL A 127 7.05 9.12 10.10
C VAL A 127 7.01 8.10 8.97
N HIS A 128 7.84 8.25 7.95
CA HIS A 128 7.99 7.29 6.86
C HIS A 128 9.37 7.42 6.18
N LEU A 129 9.79 6.34 5.52
CA LEU A 129 11.15 6.25 4.96
C LEU A 129 11.45 7.33 3.91
N ARG A 130 10.49 7.67 3.04
CA ARG A 130 10.70 8.68 1.99
C ARG A 130 10.94 10.09 2.52
N SER A 131 10.52 10.42 3.74
CA SER A 131 10.82 11.73 4.34
C SER A 131 12.31 11.91 4.68
N LEU A 132 13.07 10.82 4.70
CA LEU A 132 14.53 10.83 4.88
C LEU A 132 15.29 10.99 3.55
N LEU A 133 14.57 11.02 2.42
CA LEU A 133 15.14 11.15 1.09
C LEU A 133 15.00 12.59 0.59
N ASP A 134 15.95 13.02 -0.22
CA ASP A 134 15.91 14.32 -0.92
C ASP A 134 16.21 14.12 -2.41
N PHE A 135 15.94 15.16 -3.20
CA PHE A 135 16.24 15.15 -4.62
C PHE A 135 17.75 15.38 -4.85
N ASN A 136 18.34 14.61 -5.74
CA ASN A 136 19.69 14.85 -6.21
C ASN A 136 19.67 15.91 -7.31
N TYR A 137 19.70 17.18 -6.92
CA TYR A 137 19.65 18.30 -7.83
C TYR A 137 20.93 18.38 -8.69
N ALA A 138 20.77 18.74 -9.97
CA ALA A 138 21.89 18.97 -10.85
C ALA A 138 22.74 20.15 -10.34
N PRO A 139 24.09 20.01 -10.31
CA PRO A 139 24.98 21.08 -9.80
C PRO A 139 24.91 22.39 -10.61
N ASP A 140 24.56 22.31 -11.87
CA ASP A 140 24.55 23.38 -12.87
C ASP A 140 23.21 24.12 -12.96
N GLY A 141 22.27 23.88 -12.04
CA GLY A 141 21.01 24.61 -11.96
C GLY A 141 19.88 24.07 -12.83
N GLY A 142 20.05 22.91 -13.48
CA GLY A 142 18.97 22.22 -14.19
C GLY A 142 18.82 22.66 -15.65
N ILE A 143 17.67 22.37 -16.25
CA ILE A 143 17.34 22.67 -17.63
C ILE A 143 16.42 23.90 -17.73
N PRO A 144 16.36 24.59 -18.87
CA PRO A 144 15.39 25.65 -19.12
C PRO A 144 13.94 25.20 -18.88
N LEU A 145 13.10 26.12 -18.38
CA LEU A 145 11.71 25.79 -18.03
C LEU A 145 10.89 25.27 -19.22
N GLU A 146 11.17 25.74 -20.41
CA GLU A 146 10.52 25.30 -21.66
C GLU A 146 10.87 23.86 -22.06
N GLU A 147 11.96 23.30 -21.53
CA GLU A 147 12.37 21.90 -21.71
C GLU A 147 11.80 20.98 -20.62
N VAL A 148 11.24 21.54 -19.54
CA VAL A 148 10.62 20.77 -18.47
C VAL A 148 9.28 20.20 -18.94
N GLU A 149 9.05 18.92 -18.65
CA GLU A 149 7.79 18.26 -18.98
C GLU A 149 6.59 19.00 -18.37
N PRO A 150 5.56 19.36 -19.16
CA PRO A 150 4.42 20.10 -18.64
C PRO A 150 3.56 19.25 -17.69
N VAL A 151 2.95 19.89 -16.70
CA VAL A 151 2.07 19.24 -15.71
C VAL A 151 1.00 18.37 -16.36
N SER A 152 0.41 18.81 -17.49
CA SER A 152 -0.59 18.07 -18.25
C SER A 152 -0.10 16.72 -18.78
N SER A 153 1.20 16.55 -18.99
CA SER A 153 1.82 15.26 -19.35
C SER A 153 2.14 14.43 -18.10
N ILE A 154 2.65 15.08 -17.05
CA ILE A 154 3.02 14.42 -15.79
C ILE A 154 1.81 13.76 -15.14
N VAL A 155 0.68 14.45 -15.03
CA VAL A 155 -0.54 13.94 -14.37
C VAL A 155 -1.13 12.69 -15.04
N LYS A 156 -0.86 12.46 -16.32
CA LYS A 156 -1.31 11.23 -17.02
C LYS A 156 -0.70 9.94 -16.46
N ARG A 157 0.43 10.04 -15.76
CA ARG A 157 1.09 8.92 -15.11
C ARG A 157 0.59 8.66 -13.69
N PHE A 158 -0.20 9.59 -13.13
CA PHE A 158 -0.77 9.40 -11.81
C PHE A 158 -1.95 8.44 -11.84
N LYS A 159 -1.93 7.51 -10.89
CA LYS A 159 -2.95 6.48 -10.73
C LYS A 159 -3.46 6.48 -9.30
N GLY A 160 -4.77 6.45 -9.13
CA GLY A 160 -5.39 6.27 -7.82
C GLY A 160 -5.14 4.84 -7.30
N ALA A 161 -4.96 4.73 -5.99
CA ALA A 161 -4.85 3.42 -5.34
C ALA A 161 -6.12 2.58 -5.57
N ALA A 162 -5.96 1.25 -5.55
CA ALA A 162 -7.07 0.31 -5.67
C ALA A 162 -7.94 0.35 -4.40
N MET A 163 -9.03 1.09 -4.44
CA MET A 163 -9.99 1.23 -3.35
C MET A 163 -11.33 0.66 -3.79
N SER A 164 -11.75 -0.47 -3.20
CA SER A 164 -12.89 -1.23 -3.68
C SER A 164 -14.25 -0.58 -3.41
N TYR A 165 -15.18 -0.76 -4.35
CA TYR A 165 -16.58 -0.46 -4.18
C TYR A 165 -17.19 -1.34 -3.07
N GLY A 166 -17.59 -0.70 -1.97
CA GLY A 166 -18.00 -1.34 -0.72
C GLY A 166 -17.02 -1.16 0.43
N ALA A 167 -15.73 -0.95 0.17
CA ALA A 167 -14.80 -0.35 1.13
C ALA A 167 -15.02 1.17 1.22
N LEU A 168 -15.26 1.80 0.07
CA LEU A 168 -15.75 3.18 -0.06
C LEU A 168 -17.25 3.19 -0.34
N SER A 169 -17.91 4.33 -0.05
CA SER A 169 -19.24 4.60 -0.53
C SER A 169 -19.27 4.82 -2.06
N SER A 170 -20.43 4.73 -2.68
CA SER A 170 -20.60 4.99 -4.12
C SER A 170 -20.09 6.37 -4.51
N GLU A 171 -20.50 7.38 -3.75
CA GLU A 171 -20.17 8.79 -3.99
C GLU A 171 -18.66 9.04 -3.93
N ALA A 172 -17.99 8.47 -2.93
CA ALA A 172 -16.53 8.61 -2.79
C ALA A 172 -15.80 7.91 -3.94
N HIS A 173 -16.23 6.70 -4.31
CA HIS A 173 -15.63 5.93 -5.40
C HIS A 173 -15.80 6.63 -6.76
N GLU A 174 -16.99 7.20 -7.01
CA GLU A 174 -17.28 7.96 -8.23
C GLU A 174 -16.52 9.29 -8.27
N THR A 175 -16.48 10.02 -7.17
CA THR A 175 -15.76 11.30 -7.06
C THR A 175 -14.29 11.15 -7.40
N ILE A 176 -13.64 10.09 -6.91
CA ILE A 176 -12.24 9.79 -7.22
C ILE A 176 -12.06 9.50 -8.71
N ALA A 177 -12.96 8.72 -9.31
CA ALA A 177 -12.90 8.41 -10.73
C ALA A 177 -13.06 9.67 -11.59
N ILE A 178 -14.06 10.49 -11.31
CA ILE A 178 -14.31 11.76 -12.03
C ILE A 178 -13.12 12.71 -11.88
N ALA A 179 -12.60 12.89 -10.66
CA ALA A 179 -11.46 13.77 -10.41
C ALA A 179 -10.22 13.35 -11.20
N LEU A 180 -9.87 12.07 -11.19
CA LEU A 180 -8.71 11.56 -11.93
C LEU A 180 -8.94 11.61 -13.44
N ASN A 181 -10.14 11.32 -13.91
CA ASN A 181 -10.46 11.43 -15.34
C ASN A 181 -10.33 12.87 -15.84
N ARG A 182 -10.83 13.85 -15.09
CA ARG A 182 -10.68 15.30 -15.43
C ARG A 182 -9.22 15.76 -15.43
N LEU A 183 -8.40 15.22 -14.54
CA LEU A 183 -6.96 15.50 -14.51
C LEU A 183 -6.16 14.77 -15.59
N GLY A 184 -6.76 13.79 -16.27
CA GLY A 184 -6.05 12.92 -17.23
C GLY A 184 -5.33 11.74 -16.61
N GLY A 185 -5.46 11.54 -15.30
CA GLY A 185 -4.99 10.35 -14.57
C GLY A 185 -5.94 9.16 -14.70
N ARG A 186 -5.75 8.14 -13.85
CA ARG A 186 -6.58 6.92 -13.84
C ARG A 186 -6.95 6.50 -12.43
N SER A 187 -8.23 6.23 -12.18
CA SER A 187 -8.69 5.57 -10.95
C SER A 187 -8.73 4.06 -11.13
N ASN A 188 -8.73 3.34 -10.01
CA ASN A 188 -8.76 1.88 -9.95
C ASN A 188 -10.03 1.42 -9.22
N THR A 189 -10.76 0.47 -9.81
CA THR A 189 -11.98 -0.08 -9.21
C THR A 189 -11.77 -0.75 -7.87
N GLY A 190 -10.55 -1.22 -7.59
CA GLY A 190 -10.32 -2.21 -6.54
C GLY A 190 -10.95 -3.58 -6.90
N GLU A 191 -10.89 -4.53 -5.97
CA GLU A 191 -11.31 -5.92 -6.19
C GLU A 191 -12.82 -6.14 -6.23
N GLY A 192 -13.61 -5.10 -6.09
CA GLY A 192 -15.07 -5.18 -6.02
C GLY A 192 -15.79 -4.93 -7.34
N GLY A 193 -15.09 -4.61 -8.41
CA GLY A 193 -15.68 -4.13 -9.63
C GLY A 193 -16.30 -2.73 -9.49
N GLU A 194 -17.12 -2.35 -10.43
CA GLU A 194 -17.97 -1.14 -10.37
C GLU A 194 -19.29 -1.38 -11.12
N PRO A 195 -20.32 -0.58 -10.85
CA PRO A 195 -21.59 -0.69 -11.58
C PRO A 195 -21.43 -0.53 -13.08
N GLU A 196 -22.11 -1.37 -13.87
CA GLU A 196 -21.98 -1.40 -15.34
C GLU A 196 -22.37 -0.05 -15.99
N GLU A 197 -23.28 0.68 -15.38
CA GLU A 197 -23.75 2.00 -15.82
C GLU A 197 -22.60 3.03 -15.89
N ARG A 198 -21.48 2.79 -15.18
CA ARG A 198 -20.33 3.67 -15.14
C ARG A 198 -19.33 3.44 -16.27
N TYR A 199 -19.35 2.29 -16.94
CA TYR A 199 -18.30 1.89 -17.89
C TYR A 199 -18.05 2.86 -19.05
N HIS A 200 -19.07 3.63 -19.44
CA HIS A 200 -18.98 4.61 -20.54
C HIS A 200 -19.27 6.05 -20.08
N SER A 201 -19.24 6.29 -18.78
CA SER A 201 -19.48 7.59 -18.17
C SER A 201 -18.19 8.27 -17.72
N GLU A 202 -18.31 9.53 -17.31
CA GLU A 202 -17.19 10.27 -16.69
C GLU A 202 -16.70 9.61 -15.39
N SER A 203 -17.55 8.82 -14.72
CA SER A 203 -17.19 8.10 -13.48
C SER A 203 -16.58 6.72 -13.72
N ASN A 204 -16.24 6.35 -14.96
CA ASN A 204 -15.54 5.11 -15.27
C ASN A 204 -14.16 5.07 -14.60
N SER A 205 -13.90 4.03 -13.80
CA SER A 205 -12.54 3.75 -13.33
C SER A 205 -11.76 3.03 -14.42
N LYS A 206 -10.77 3.70 -15.00
CA LYS A 206 -10.03 3.21 -16.18
C LYS A 206 -9.14 2.00 -15.89
N ILE A 207 -8.78 1.78 -14.61
CA ILE A 207 -8.05 0.58 -14.18
C ILE A 207 -9.05 -0.41 -13.57
N LYS A 208 -9.13 -1.58 -14.17
CA LYS A 208 -10.00 -2.68 -13.72
C LYS A 208 -9.17 -3.71 -12.99
N GLN A 209 -9.39 -3.87 -11.68
CA GLN A 209 -8.65 -4.86 -10.90
C GLN A 209 -9.28 -6.25 -11.00
N VAL A 210 -8.44 -7.26 -11.14
CA VAL A 210 -8.78 -8.69 -11.14
C VAL A 210 -8.03 -9.34 -9.97
N ALA A 211 -8.77 -9.68 -8.92
CA ALA A 211 -8.25 -10.36 -7.74
C ALA A 211 -8.59 -11.86 -7.77
N SER A 212 -8.07 -12.65 -6.83
CA SER A 212 -8.29 -14.10 -6.82
C SER A 212 -9.77 -14.51 -6.79
N ALA A 213 -10.62 -13.76 -6.09
CA ALA A 213 -12.06 -14.04 -6.01
C ALA A 213 -12.87 -13.60 -7.24
N ARG A 214 -12.28 -12.85 -8.17
CA ARG A 214 -12.95 -12.38 -9.42
C ARG A 214 -14.25 -11.60 -9.20
N PHE A 215 -14.45 -10.95 -8.05
CA PHE A 215 -15.67 -10.17 -7.77
C PHE A 215 -15.90 -9.09 -8.82
N GLY A 216 -17.08 -9.13 -9.46
CA GLY A 216 -17.49 -8.17 -10.48
C GLY A 216 -16.77 -8.27 -11.82
N VAL A 217 -15.92 -9.28 -12.02
CA VAL A 217 -15.20 -9.48 -13.28
C VAL A 217 -16.11 -10.14 -14.32
N THR A 218 -16.45 -9.36 -15.34
CA THR A 218 -17.22 -9.81 -16.51
C THR A 218 -16.50 -9.43 -17.79
N SER A 219 -16.92 -9.97 -18.93
CA SER A 219 -16.37 -9.57 -20.24
C SER A 219 -16.55 -8.07 -20.49
N LYS A 220 -17.72 -7.50 -20.16
CA LYS A 220 -17.97 -6.07 -20.28
C LYS A 220 -17.03 -5.24 -19.39
N TYR A 221 -16.81 -5.67 -18.17
CA TYR A 221 -15.86 -5.06 -17.25
C TYR A 221 -14.46 -5.02 -17.86
N LEU A 222 -13.94 -6.13 -18.37
CA LEU A 222 -12.62 -6.21 -18.95
C LEU A 222 -12.46 -5.34 -20.20
N VAL A 223 -13.48 -5.34 -21.09
CA VAL A 223 -13.43 -4.53 -22.33
C VAL A 223 -13.51 -3.03 -22.05
N SER A 224 -14.10 -2.61 -20.93
CA SER A 224 -14.17 -1.18 -20.54
C SER A 224 -12.87 -0.63 -19.94
N ALA A 225 -11.84 -1.46 -19.76
CA ALA A 225 -10.58 -1.08 -19.14
C ALA A 225 -9.62 -0.39 -20.12
N GLU A 226 -8.92 0.64 -19.68
CA GLU A 226 -7.65 1.10 -20.29
C GLU A 226 -6.44 0.33 -19.72
N GLU A 227 -6.57 -0.16 -18.48
CA GLU A 227 -5.57 -0.98 -17.81
C GLU A 227 -6.27 -2.05 -16.97
N ILE A 228 -5.80 -3.30 -17.06
CA ILE A 228 -6.27 -4.42 -16.25
C ILE A 228 -5.18 -4.75 -15.23
N GLN A 229 -5.53 -4.72 -13.96
CA GLN A 229 -4.58 -4.99 -12.87
C GLN A 229 -4.84 -6.35 -12.24
N ILE A 230 -3.87 -7.26 -12.37
CA ILE A 230 -3.84 -8.53 -11.65
C ILE A 230 -3.36 -8.24 -10.22
N LYS A 231 -4.20 -8.50 -9.22
CA LYS A 231 -3.85 -8.36 -7.82
C LYS A 231 -3.40 -9.70 -7.25
N LEU A 232 -2.10 -9.93 -7.12
CA LEU A 232 -1.56 -11.14 -6.49
C LEU A 232 -1.71 -11.09 -4.97
N ALA A 233 -1.37 -9.95 -4.35
CA ALA A 233 -1.47 -9.73 -2.91
C ALA A 233 -1.60 -8.23 -2.60
N GLN A 234 -1.65 -7.89 -1.31
CA GLN A 234 -1.66 -6.50 -0.85
C GLN A 234 -0.64 -6.31 0.28
N GLY A 235 0.09 -5.18 0.27
CA GLY A 235 1.29 -5.00 1.06
C GLY A 235 1.10 -5.06 2.57
N ALA A 236 -0.03 -4.59 3.09
CA ALA A 236 -0.27 -4.55 4.54
C ALA A 236 -0.54 -5.93 5.16
N LYS A 237 -1.05 -6.88 4.39
CA LYS A 237 -1.41 -8.23 4.87
C LYS A 237 -1.34 -9.26 3.74
N PRO A 238 -0.16 -9.58 3.26
CA PRO A 238 0.00 -10.43 2.08
C PRO A 238 -0.61 -11.81 2.25
N GLY A 239 -0.65 -12.36 3.46
CA GLY A 239 -1.19 -13.69 3.75
C GLY A 239 -2.71 -13.74 4.00
N GLU A 240 -3.36 -12.63 4.35
CA GLU A 240 -4.83 -12.60 4.59
C GLU A 240 -5.64 -12.23 3.34
N GLY A 241 -5.09 -11.42 2.46
CA GLY A 241 -5.77 -10.93 1.26
C GLY A 241 -6.92 -9.97 1.51
N GLY A 242 -7.85 -9.92 0.55
CA GLY A 242 -9.02 -9.04 0.58
C GLY A 242 -10.12 -9.56 1.47
N ASN A 243 -10.81 -8.63 2.17
CA ASN A 243 -11.94 -8.94 3.04
C ASN A 243 -12.96 -7.81 2.97
N LEU A 244 -14.24 -8.16 2.84
CA LEU A 244 -15.37 -7.24 3.03
C LEU A 244 -16.34 -7.86 4.03
N PRO A 245 -16.53 -7.27 5.23
CA PRO A 245 -17.48 -7.77 6.22
C PRO A 245 -18.91 -7.78 5.68
N GLY A 246 -19.71 -8.78 6.07
CA GLY A 246 -21.11 -8.93 5.61
C GLY A 246 -21.97 -7.69 5.83
N ALA A 247 -21.77 -6.98 6.94
CA ALA A 247 -22.48 -5.73 7.24
C ALA A 247 -22.25 -4.61 6.20
N LYS A 248 -21.19 -4.69 5.39
CA LYS A 248 -20.91 -3.75 4.29
C LYS A 248 -21.35 -4.28 2.92
N VAL A 249 -21.84 -5.52 2.84
CA VAL A 249 -22.33 -6.11 1.58
C VAL A 249 -23.80 -5.75 1.42
N TYR A 250 -24.06 -4.50 1.08
CA TYR A 250 -25.38 -3.98 0.73
C TYR A 250 -25.90 -4.61 -0.58
N PRO A 251 -27.23 -4.52 -0.89
CA PRO A 251 -27.79 -5.09 -2.11
C PRO A 251 -27.09 -4.64 -3.39
N TRP A 252 -26.73 -3.36 -3.52
CA TRP A 252 -26.04 -2.82 -4.68
C TRP A 252 -24.57 -3.29 -4.77
N ILE A 253 -23.90 -3.51 -3.62
CA ILE A 253 -22.56 -4.10 -3.58
C ILE A 253 -22.63 -5.57 -4.00
N ALA A 254 -23.58 -6.32 -3.46
CA ALA A 254 -23.80 -7.73 -3.81
C ALA A 254 -24.09 -7.89 -5.32
N LYS A 255 -24.93 -7.03 -5.89
CA LYS A 255 -25.22 -7.00 -7.33
C LYS A 255 -23.94 -6.79 -8.14
N THR A 256 -23.14 -5.78 -7.82
CA THR A 256 -21.91 -5.46 -8.54
C THR A 256 -20.84 -6.55 -8.42
N ARG A 257 -20.74 -7.19 -7.26
CA ARG A 257 -19.78 -8.28 -6.99
C ARG A 257 -20.27 -9.66 -7.41
N HIS A 258 -21.49 -9.80 -7.90
CA HIS A 258 -22.15 -11.08 -8.18
C HIS A 258 -22.14 -12.02 -6.95
N SER A 259 -22.57 -11.48 -5.81
CA SER A 259 -22.54 -12.16 -4.51
C SER A 259 -23.87 -12.01 -3.76
N THR A 260 -23.93 -12.49 -2.50
CA THR A 260 -25.13 -12.47 -1.67
C THR A 260 -25.07 -11.33 -0.66
N THR A 261 -26.14 -10.53 -0.56
CA THR A 261 -26.29 -9.47 0.44
C THR A 261 -26.11 -9.99 1.87
N GLY A 262 -25.35 -9.26 2.69
CA GLY A 262 -25.15 -9.57 4.09
C GLY A 262 -24.14 -10.68 4.38
N VAL A 263 -23.61 -11.35 3.35
CA VAL A 263 -22.60 -12.40 3.50
C VAL A 263 -21.20 -11.81 3.33
N GLY A 264 -20.29 -12.07 4.28
CA GLY A 264 -18.90 -11.62 4.22
C GLY A 264 -18.17 -12.22 3.02
N LEU A 265 -17.31 -11.42 2.39
CA LEU A 265 -16.56 -11.80 1.20
C LEU A 265 -15.07 -11.85 1.50
N ILE A 266 -14.39 -12.88 1.03
CA ILE A 266 -12.95 -13.08 1.15
C ILE A 266 -12.36 -13.28 -0.23
N SER A 267 -11.24 -12.59 -0.50
CA SER A 267 -10.42 -12.76 -1.68
C SER A 267 -9.02 -13.17 -1.22
N PRO A 268 -8.74 -14.48 -1.12
CA PRO A 268 -7.47 -14.95 -0.58
C PRO A 268 -6.29 -14.64 -1.52
N PRO A 269 -5.09 -14.42 -1.00
CA PRO A 269 -3.86 -14.31 -1.75
C PRO A 269 -3.11 -15.66 -1.77
N PRO A 270 -2.28 -15.90 -2.76
CA PRO A 270 -2.34 -15.38 -4.12
C PRO A 270 -3.54 -15.92 -4.89
N HIS A 271 -3.59 -15.71 -6.21
CA HIS A 271 -4.56 -16.42 -7.05
C HIS A 271 -4.37 -17.93 -6.91
N HIS A 272 -5.45 -18.68 -6.73
CA HIS A 272 -5.41 -20.16 -6.56
C HIS A 272 -4.91 -20.93 -7.79
N ASP A 273 -4.90 -20.28 -8.94
CA ASP A 273 -4.53 -20.80 -10.24
C ASP A 273 -3.15 -20.31 -10.71
N ILE A 274 -2.40 -19.58 -9.87
CA ILE A 274 -1.08 -19.05 -10.20
C ILE A 274 -0.07 -19.54 -9.16
N TYR A 275 0.84 -20.41 -9.61
CA TYR A 275 1.91 -20.99 -8.79
C TYR A 275 3.31 -20.72 -9.35
N SER A 276 3.39 -20.17 -10.57
CA SER A 276 4.65 -19.85 -11.24
C SER A 276 4.54 -18.58 -12.07
N ILE A 277 5.67 -18.11 -12.62
CA ILE A 277 5.69 -17.01 -13.60
C ILE A 277 4.99 -17.43 -14.90
N GLU A 278 5.06 -18.70 -15.26
CA GLU A 278 4.40 -19.25 -16.46
C GLU A 278 2.88 -19.19 -16.33
N ASP A 279 2.33 -19.60 -15.19
CA ASP A 279 0.88 -19.47 -14.91
C ASP A 279 0.43 -17.99 -14.94
N LEU A 280 1.25 -17.10 -14.41
CA LEU A 280 0.98 -15.67 -14.49
C LEU A 280 1.02 -15.16 -15.94
N ALA A 281 1.99 -15.63 -16.73
CA ALA A 281 2.10 -15.26 -18.16
C ALA A 281 0.87 -15.74 -18.95
N GLU A 282 0.33 -16.91 -18.64
CA GLU A 282 -0.93 -17.40 -19.23
C GLU A 282 -2.10 -16.47 -18.89
N LEU A 283 -2.26 -16.08 -17.62
CA LEU A 283 -3.31 -15.14 -17.23
C LEU A 283 -3.12 -13.76 -17.89
N ILE A 284 -1.88 -13.26 -18.00
CA ILE A 284 -1.57 -12.02 -18.73
C ILE A 284 -2.01 -12.13 -20.19
N TYR A 285 -1.69 -13.24 -20.83
CA TYR A 285 -2.07 -13.52 -22.22
C TYR A 285 -3.59 -13.56 -22.38
N ASP A 286 -4.32 -14.25 -21.51
CA ASP A 286 -5.78 -14.36 -21.55
C ASP A 286 -6.46 -13.01 -21.38
N LEU A 287 -6.02 -12.20 -20.39
CA LEU A 287 -6.54 -10.86 -20.18
C LEU A 287 -6.21 -9.92 -21.36
N LYS A 288 -5.04 -10.08 -21.95
CA LYS A 288 -4.66 -9.32 -23.15
C LYS A 288 -5.50 -9.69 -24.37
N ASN A 289 -5.91 -10.95 -24.50
CA ASN A 289 -6.85 -11.39 -25.52
C ASN A 289 -8.28 -10.94 -25.25
N ALA A 290 -8.69 -10.86 -23.99
CA ALA A 290 -9.99 -10.28 -23.62
C ALA A 290 -10.08 -8.78 -23.97
N ASN A 291 -8.98 -8.03 -23.78
CA ASN A 291 -8.89 -6.64 -24.17
C ASN A 291 -7.48 -6.29 -24.68
N ARG A 292 -7.30 -6.33 -25.99
CA ARG A 292 -6.01 -6.09 -26.66
C ARG A 292 -5.48 -4.66 -26.49
N HIS A 293 -6.34 -3.70 -26.19
CA HIS A 293 -5.98 -2.28 -26.04
C HIS A 293 -5.54 -1.94 -24.61
N ALA A 294 -6.01 -2.69 -23.61
CA ALA A 294 -5.64 -2.45 -22.22
C ALA A 294 -4.19 -2.84 -21.94
N ASN A 295 -3.51 -2.04 -21.12
CA ASN A 295 -2.25 -2.46 -20.51
C ASN A 295 -2.51 -3.50 -19.42
N ILE A 296 -1.64 -4.49 -19.30
CA ILE A 296 -1.69 -5.43 -18.19
C ILE A 296 -0.72 -4.97 -17.11
N ASN A 297 -1.25 -4.80 -15.92
CA ASN A 297 -0.56 -4.38 -14.71
C ASN A 297 -0.55 -5.55 -13.72
N VAL A 298 0.60 -5.84 -13.12
CA VAL A 298 0.71 -6.84 -12.06
C VAL A 298 1.09 -6.13 -10.75
N LYS A 299 0.26 -6.32 -9.72
CA LYS A 299 0.49 -5.78 -8.38
C LYS A 299 1.26 -6.79 -7.54
N LEU A 300 2.48 -6.41 -7.17
CA LEU A 300 3.39 -7.13 -6.28
C LEU A 300 3.44 -6.48 -4.89
N VAL A 301 4.05 -7.16 -3.95
CA VAL A 301 4.29 -6.68 -2.58
C VAL A 301 5.77 -6.35 -2.40
N SER A 302 6.05 -5.26 -1.70
CA SER A 302 7.41 -4.91 -1.28
C SER A 302 7.95 -5.94 -0.29
N GLU A 303 8.88 -6.75 -0.75
CA GLU A 303 9.59 -7.76 0.02
C GLU A 303 10.97 -8.00 -0.58
N ALA A 304 11.89 -8.58 0.18
CA ALA A 304 13.20 -8.96 -0.35
C ALA A 304 13.03 -10.00 -1.46
N GLY A 305 13.66 -9.77 -2.63
CA GLY A 305 13.52 -10.63 -3.81
C GLY A 305 12.43 -10.18 -4.79
N VAL A 306 11.66 -9.14 -4.49
CA VAL A 306 10.61 -8.62 -5.38
C VAL A 306 11.16 -8.20 -6.75
N GLY A 307 12.43 -7.78 -6.83
CA GLY A 307 13.10 -7.45 -8.08
C GLY A 307 13.19 -8.66 -9.03
N THR A 308 13.52 -9.83 -8.51
CA THR A 308 13.56 -11.08 -9.31
C THR A 308 12.17 -11.48 -9.81
N ILE A 309 11.15 -11.35 -8.94
CA ILE A 309 9.74 -11.58 -9.32
C ILE A 309 9.34 -10.60 -10.42
N ALA A 310 9.68 -9.31 -10.27
CA ALA A 310 9.36 -8.27 -11.24
C ALA A 310 10.01 -8.53 -12.62
N ALA A 311 11.25 -9.02 -12.65
CA ALA A 311 11.90 -9.42 -13.90
C ALA A 311 11.14 -10.55 -14.60
N GLY A 312 10.68 -11.55 -13.84
CA GLY A 312 9.83 -12.62 -14.37
C GLY A 312 8.49 -12.08 -14.90
N VAL A 313 7.84 -11.20 -14.16
CA VAL A 313 6.58 -10.55 -14.55
C VAL A 313 6.73 -9.72 -15.82
N ALA A 314 7.82 -8.97 -15.96
CA ALA A 314 8.14 -8.23 -17.18
C ALA A 314 8.33 -9.17 -18.38
N LYS A 315 9.08 -10.26 -18.21
CA LYS A 315 9.25 -11.31 -19.24
C LYS A 315 7.93 -12.01 -19.57
N GLY A 316 7.03 -12.17 -18.60
CA GLY A 316 5.68 -12.69 -18.80
C GLY A 316 4.75 -11.78 -19.60
N GLY A 317 5.19 -10.57 -19.97
CA GLY A 317 4.48 -9.66 -20.88
C GLY A 317 3.63 -8.59 -20.18
N ALA A 318 3.78 -8.35 -18.88
CA ALA A 318 3.17 -7.22 -18.21
C ALA A 318 3.79 -5.89 -18.68
N GLN A 319 2.94 -4.87 -18.92
CA GLN A 319 3.39 -3.53 -19.30
C GLN A 319 3.60 -2.63 -18.10
N VAL A 320 2.99 -2.96 -16.96
CA VAL A 320 3.06 -2.19 -15.71
C VAL A 320 3.28 -3.13 -14.55
N ILE A 321 4.16 -2.75 -13.64
CA ILE A 321 4.38 -3.44 -12.37
C ILE A 321 4.11 -2.43 -11.25
N LEU A 322 3.18 -2.74 -10.34
CA LEU A 322 2.90 -1.96 -9.15
C LEU A 322 3.51 -2.63 -7.93
N VAL A 323 4.34 -1.92 -7.19
CA VAL A 323 4.88 -2.40 -5.92
C VAL A 323 4.10 -1.76 -4.77
N SER A 324 3.44 -2.59 -3.96
CA SER A 324 2.61 -2.18 -2.81
C SER A 324 3.37 -2.35 -1.50
N GLY A 325 3.33 -1.35 -0.64
CA GLY A 325 3.96 -1.37 0.68
C GLY A 325 2.98 -1.65 1.83
N TYR A 326 3.45 -1.49 3.07
CA TYR A 326 2.72 -1.76 4.31
C TYR A 326 1.40 -0.98 4.45
N ASP A 327 1.26 0.15 3.80
CA ASP A 327 0.08 1.04 3.83
C ASP A 327 -0.95 0.71 2.74
N GLY A 328 -0.69 -0.31 1.92
CA GLY A 328 -1.53 -0.68 0.77
C GLY A 328 -2.57 -1.76 1.05
N GLY A 329 -3.86 -1.46 0.75
CA GLY A 329 -4.89 -2.48 0.60
C GLY A 329 -5.70 -2.84 1.85
N THR A 330 -5.94 -1.90 2.79
CA THR A 330 -6.60 -2.20 4.08
C THR A 330 -7.92 -1.48 4.34
N GLY A 331 -8.56 -0.85 3.35
CA GLY A 331 -9.72 0.03 3.54
C GLY A 331 -10.91 -0.57 4.29
N ALA A 332 -11.20 -1.86 4.15
CA ALA A 332 -12.29 -2.56 4.84
C ALA A 332 -11.82 -3.45 5.99
N ALA A 333 -10.51 -3.56 6.24
CA ALA A 333 -9.94 -4.49 7.20
C ALA A 333 -10.09 -4.02 8.66
N PRO A 334 -10.10 -4.94 9.64
CA PRO A 334 -10.00 -4.60 11.05
C PRO A 334 -8.70 -3.84 11.35
N ARG A 335 -8.70 -2.99 12.39
CA ARG A 335 -7.51 -2.23 12.82
C ARG A 335 -6.28 -3.11 13.06
N THR A 336 -6.47 -4.32 13.58
CA THR A 336 -5.41 -5.29 13.80
C THR A 336 -4.72 -5.78 12.53
N SER A 337 -5.29 -5.53 11.36
CA SER A 337 -4.71 -5.88 10.04
C SER A 337 -3.97 -4.71 9.38
N ILE A 338 -3.98 -3.50 9.97
CA ILE A 338 -3.40 -2.30 9.36
C ILE A 338 -1.89 -2.20 9.62
N LYS A 339 -1.42 -2.64 10.79
CA LYS A 339 -0.05 -2.48 11.25
C LYS A 339 0.66 -3.83 11.49
N ASN A 340 1.98 -3.76 11.65
CA ASN A 340 2.87 -4.85 12.07
C ASN A 340 3.03 -5.98 11.05
N ALA A 341 2.81 -5.70 9.77
CA ALA A 341 3.23 -6.55 8.66
C ALA A 341 3.41 -5.66 7.41
N GLY A 342 4.16 -6.18 6.43
CA GLY A 342 4.51 -5.43 5.23
C GLY A 342 5.71 -4.51 5.42
N LEU A 343 6.35 -4.17 4.31
CA LEU A 343 7.54 -3.33 4.24
C LEU A 343 7.24 -2.00 3.58
N PRO A 344 8.09 -0.97 3.77
CA PRO A 344 8.00 0.26 2.99
C PRO A 344 8.07 -0.04 1.48
N TRP A 345 7.20 0.58 0.69
CA TRP A 345 7.20 0.40 -0.77
C TRP A 345 8.49 0.94 -1.41
N GLU A 346 9.15 1.89 -0.78
CA GLU A 346 10.41 2.50 -1.23
C GLU A 346 11.51 1.46 -1.40
N LEU A 347 11.60 0.46 -0.51
CA LEU A 347 12.57 -0.64 -0.62
C LEU A 347 12.26 -1.53 -1.81
N GLY A 348 10.99 -1.89 -1.99
CA GLY A 348 10.58 -2.77 -3.08
C GLY A 348 10.72 -2.12 -4.46
N ILE A 349 10.36 -0.83 -4.60
CA ILE A 349 10.49 -0.14 -5.88
C ILE A 349 11.95 0.08 -6.26
N ALA A 350 12.82 0.39 -5.29
CA ALA A 350 14.25 0.55 -5.54
C ALA A 350 14.89 -0.75 -6.03
N GLU A 351 14.61 -1.87 -5.36
CA GLU A 351 15.07 -3.19 -5.77
C GLU A 351 14.54 -3.57 -7.17
N THR A 352 13.24 -3.38 -7.40
CA THR A 352 12.61 -3.66 -8.69
C THR A 352 13.23 -2.87 -9.82
N HIS A 353 13.40 -1.55 -9.63
CA HIS A 353 13.99 -0.68 -10.64
C HIS A 353 15.43 -1.07 -10.95
N GLN A 354 16.26 -1.29 -9.93
CA GLN A 354 17.65 -1.71 -10.12
C GLN A 354 17.74 -3.04 -10.86
N THR A 355 16.93 -4.02 -10.49
CA THR A 355 16.92 -5.33 -11.14
C THR A 355 16.52 -5.24 -12.61
N LEU A 356 15.49 -4.45 -12.93
CA LEU A 356 15.02 -4.28 -14.31
C LEU A 356 16.01 -3.50 -15.20
N ILE A 357 16.77 -2.56 -14.61
CA ILE A 357 17.80 -1.81 -15.37
C ILE A 357 19.04 -2.68 -15.64
N LEU A 358 19.39 -3.59 -14.73
CA LEU A 358 20.57 -4.43 -14.86
C LEU A 358 20.36 -5.66 -15.79
N ASN A 359 19.10 -6.00 -16.11
CA ASN A 359 18.73 -7.18 -16.91
C ASN A 359 17.92 -6.83 -18.15
#